data_3a1aca1a9c04de73079b6982cbddba51
#
_entry.id   3a1aca1a9c04de73079b6982cbddba51
#
_cell.length_a   1.000
_cell.length_b   1.000
_cell.length_c   1.000
_cell.angle_alpha   90.00
_cell.angle_beta   90.00
_cell.angle_gamma   90.00
#
_symmetry.space_group_name_H-M   'P 1'
#
loop_
_entity.id
_entity.type
_entity.pdbx_description
1 polymer ?
#
loop_
_entity_poly.entity_id
_entity_poly.type
_entity_poly.pdbx_seq_one_letter_code
_entity_poly.pdbx_strand_id
1 'polypeptide(L)'
;MEPKVSIIVPVYNAQEYLKRCVDSILSQDYRDFELLLMDDGSKDASGEICDAYAQQDGRVRVVHKENTGVSDTRNQALELARGTFLQFLDSDDWIVPEATRLLVRSMEEYNCDMVISDFYRVSGERLAQKGDIEEDKVMSRQEFASYMIENPADFYYGVLWNKMYRRSIIEEYHIRMDTSISWCEDFLFNLEYIRHAESFFALQVPIYYYLKRRGSLVSQGASITNTVRMKSNIFEYYNEFYKDVYEDKDYADIRLQVYSFLWAAAKDGGVLPGSKKLGEERRRITREEVEGNGAVIGQYRFRRLYEYELDLAAQKNMLTLDEALLLCGLAQCSACYSARRLGEIAGVGQPRLFLAMQKLERKKLIAPEKPVKEKSAKEKPADRIESTAEKKERTADKKEKSSEKKEKNRLLLTEEGRKLSGELLRVEKDLYSVCMEGISDEEQKQMEKLMGKIQENMIRFMVKEVPEDEPGLETEEAGERKQ
;
A
#
# COMPACT_ATOMS: atom_id res chain seq x y z
N MET A 1 32.23 -6.62 6.09
CA MET A 1 31.50 -5.68 5.21
C MET A 1 30.61 -4.85 6.12
N GLU A 2 30.45 -3.58 5.81
CA GLU A 2 29.46 -2.75 6.53
C GLU A 2 28.04 -3.22 6.13
N PRO A 3 27.11 -3.28 7.08
CA PRO A 3 25.74 -3.69 6.78
C PRO A 3 25.03 -2.65 5.89
N LYS A 4 24.06 -3.09 5.10
CA LYS A 4 23.27 -2.18 4.28
C LYS A 4 22.29 -1.35 5.12
N VAL A 5 21.69 -1.95 6.15
CA VAL A 5 20.71 -1.34 7.03
C VAL A 5 21.15 -1.41 8.48
N SER A 6 21.07 -0.30 9.22
CA SER A 6 21.08 -0.33 10.68
C SER A 6 19.63 -0.22 11.17
N ILE A 7 19.15 -1.26 11.85
CA ILE A 7 17.85 -1.29 12.51
C ILE A 7 18.04 -0.89 13.96
N ILE A 8 17.38 0.16 14.40
CA ILE A 8 17.55 0.79 15.72
C ILE A 8 16.30 0.54 16.57
N VAL A 9 16.49 -0.08 17.73
CA VAL A 9 15.41 -0.37 18.67
C VAL A 9 15.80 0.16 20.06
N PRO A 10 15.22 1.29 20.51
CA PRO A 10 15.34 1.71 21.90
C PRO A 10 14.53 0.79 22.79
N VAL A 11 15.11 0.37 23.91
CA VAL A 11 14.51 -0.59 24.84
C VAL A 11 14.46 0.03 26.23
N TYR A 12 13.26 0.07 26.83
CA TYR A 12 13.10 0.45 28.24
C TYR A 12 11.89 -0.24 28.85
N ASN A 13 12.11 -1.16 29.80
CA ASN A 13 11.08 -1.93 30.49
C ASN A 13 10.06 -2.57 29.51
N ALA A 14 10.55 -3.29 28.52
CA ALA A 14 9.80 -3.87 27.40
C ALA A 14 9.75 -5.42 27.42
N GLN A 15 10.08 -6.07 28.53
CA GLN A 15 10.22 -7.53 28.63
C GLN A 15 9.04 -8.33 28.04
N GLU A 16 7.82 -7.78 28.10
CA GLU A 16 6.60 -8.43 27.62
C GLU A 16 6.53 -8.49 26.09
N TYR A 17 7.11 -7.50 25.38
CA TYR A 17 6.94 -7.31 23.96
C TYR A 17 8.23 -7.51 23.16
N LEU A 18 9.39 -7.26 23.80
CA LEU A 18 10.70 -7.20 23.15
C LEU A 18 11.03 -8.45 22.34
N LYS A 19 10.68 -9.64 22.85
CA LYS A 19 10.92 -10.89 22.14
C LYS A 19 10.23 -10.92 20.79
N ARG A 20 8.95 -10.54 20.71
CA ARG A 20 8.21 -10.48 19.45
C ARG A 20 8.82 -9.46 18.48
N CYS A 21 9.24 -8.30 18.98
CA CYS A 21 9.91 -7.27 18.20
C CYS A 21 11.18 -7.82 17.57
N VAL A 22 12.10 -8.35 18.36
CA VAL A 22 13.39 -8.87 17.91
C VAL A 22 13.22 -10.08 16.99
N ASP A 23 12.33 -11.02 17.31
CA ASP A 23 12.03 -12.18 16.47
C ASP A 23 11.54 -11.74 15.07
N SER A 24 10.70 -10.69 14.98
CA SER A 24 10.23 -10.16 13.72
C SER A 24 11.34 -9.54 12.86
N ILE A 25 12.35 -8.95 13.51
CA ILE A 25 13.53 -8.39 12.83
C ILE A 25 14.47 -9.51 12.36
N LEU A 26 14.78 -10.46 13.23
CA LEU A 26 15.71 -11.54 12.89
C LEU A 26 15.16 -12.52 11.86
N SER A 27 13.82 -12.61 11.75
CA SER A 27 13.12 -13.41 10.73
C SER A 27 12.95 -12.71 9.38
N GLN A 28 13.42 -11.46 9.22
CA GLN A 28 13.35 -10.76 7.93
C GLN A 28 14.00 -11.59 6.80
N ASP A 29 13.37 -11.58 5.62
CA ASP A 29 13.92 -12.23 4.41
C ASP A 29 15.15 -11.48 3.85
N TYR A 30 15.33 -10.20 4.19
CA TYR A 30 16.54 -9.42 3.93
C TYR A 30 17.56 -9.66 5.03
N ARG A 31 18.80 -10.02 4.68
CA ARG A 31 19.83 -10.48 5.65
C ARG A 31 20.95 -9.48 5.93
N ASP A 32 21.16 -8.50 5.05
CA ASP A 32 22.27 -7.54 5.15
C ASP A 32 21.90 -6.35 6.04
N PHE A 33 21.75 -6.61 7.35
CA PHE A 33 21.49 -5.60 8.36
C PHE A 33 22.26 -5.86 9.66
N GLU A 34 22.44 -4.83 10.46
CA GLU A 34 22.75 -4.92 11.89
C GLU A 34 21.51 -4.48 12.70
N LEU A 35 21.36 -5.04 13.89
CA LEU A 35 20.33 -4.68 14.86
C LEU A 35 20.99 -4.05 16.09
N LEU A 36 20.67 -2.80 16.36
CA LEU A 36 21.11 -2.05 17.54
C LEU A 36 20.01 -2.08 18.60
N LEU A 37 20.17 -2.88 19.65
CA LEU A 37 19.30 -2.91 20.81
C LEU A 37 19.90 -1.96 21.86
N MET A 38 19.24 -0.84 22.08
CA MET A 38 19.72 0.22 22.97
C MET A 38 18.92 0.18 24.29
N ASP A 39 19.42 -0.53 25.28
CA ASP A 39 18.80 -0.64 26.59
C ASP A 39 19.06 0.61 27.44
N ASP A 40 18.03 1.43 27.56
CA ASP A 40 18.02 2.70 28.30
C ASP A 40 17.82 2.51 29.82
N GLY A 41 18.61 1.60 30.40
CA GLY A 41 18.61 1.34 31.84
C GLY A 41 17.34 0.64 32.35
N SER A 42 16.88 -0.40 31.63
CA SER A 42 15.73 -1.22 32.03
C SER A 42 15.92 -1.82 33.41
N LYS A 43 14.82 -1.92 34.15
CA LYS A 43 14.78 -2.51 35.50
C LYS A 43 14.08 -3.88 35.56
N ASP A 44 13.53 -4.29 34.43
CA ASP A 44 12.93 -5.60 34.18
C ASP A 44 13.90 -6.52 33.44
N ALA A 45 13.44 -7.66 32.94
CA ALA A 45 14.27 -8.62 32.22
C ALA A 45 14.68 -8.18 30.79
N SER A 46 14.38 -6.94 30.37
CA SER A 46 14.67 -6.49 28.98
C SER A 46 16.16 -6.56 28.64
N GLY A 47 17.04 -6.14 29.56
CA GLY A 47 18.48 -6.20 29.35
C GLY A 47 19.00 -7.63 29.15
N GLU A 48 18.52 -8.57 29.99
CA GLU A 48 18.88 -9.99 29.87
C GLU A 48 18.38 -10.60 28.54
N ILE A 49 17.19 -10.18 28.07
CA ILE A 49 16.65 -10.60 26.79
C ILE A 49 17.53 -10.07 25.64
N CYS A 50 17.96 -8.80 25.69
CA CYS A 50 18.88 -8.22 24.69
C CYS A 50 20.17 -9.02 24.60
N ASP A 51 20.80 -9.31 25.74
CA ASP A 51 22.06 -10.08 25.82
C ASP A 51 21.91 -11.49 25.23
N ALA A 52 20.78 -12.14 25.52
CA ALA A 52 20.50 -13.47 24.99
C ALA A 52 20.45 -13.47 23.46
N TYR A 53 19.84 -12.44 22.84
CA TYR A 53 19.82 -12.31 21.38
C TYR A 53 21.20 -11.99 20.78
N ALA A 54 22.00 -11.15 21.44
CA ALA A 54 23.37 -10.85 20.99
C ALA A 54 24.30 -12.08 21.01
N GLN A 55 24.05 -13.00 21.96
CA GLN A 55 24.77 -14.28 22.00
C GLN A 55 24.35 -15.26 20.89
N GLN A 56 23.13 -15.16 20.39
CA GLN A 56 22.55 -16.08 19.40
C GLN A 56 22.79 -15.63 17.95
N ASP A 57 22.83 -14.31 17.69
CA ASP A 57 22.93 -13.77 16.35
C ASP A 57 23.97 -12.63 16.28
N GLY A 58 25.05 -12.85 15.53
CA GLY A 58 26.14 -11.88 15.39
C GLY A 58 25.78 -10.56 14.72
N ARG A 59 24.57 -10.41 14.19
CA ARG A 59 24.05 -9.15 13.66
C ARG A 59 23.52 -8.24 14.77
N VAL A 60 23.24 -8.78 15.96
CA VAL A 60 22.71 -8.06 17.10
C VAL A 60 23.85 -7.46 17.91
N ARG A 61 23.73 -6.15 18.15
CA ARG A 61 24.63 -5.39 19.02
C ARG A 61 23.80 -4.75 20.14
N VAL A 62 24.18 -4.98 21.37
CA VAL A 62 23.49 -4.44 22.55
C VAL A 62 24.34 -3.34 23.18
N VAL A 63 23.68 -2.28 23.61
CA VAL A 63 24.28 -1.20 24.39
C VAL A 63 23.40 -0.98 25.62
N HIS A 64 23.97 -1.19 26.80
CA HIS A 64 23.36 -0.84 28.07
C HIS A 64 23.84 0.54 28.52
N LYS A 65 22.92 1.40 28.91
CA LYS A 65 23.23 2.76 29.39
C LYS A 65 22.32 3.15 30.57
N GLU A 66 22.70 4.18 31.26
CA GLU A 66 21.80 4.80 32.23
C GLU A 66 20.60 5.41 31.49
N ASN A 67 19.42 5.43 32.17
CA ASN A 67 18.22 5.98 31.56
C ASN A 67 18.35 7.50 31.35
N THR A 68 18.37 7.93 30.11
CA THR A 68 18.41 9.33 29.70
C THR A 68 17.27 9.72 28.74
N GLY A 69 16.38 8.76 28.46
CA GLY A 69 15.20 8.95 27.60
C GLY A 69 15.42 8.54 26.14
N VAL A 70 14.31 8.36 25.43
CA VAL A 70 14.27 7.79 24.09
C VAL A 70 15.04 8.61 23.06
N SER A 71 14.97 9.95 23.11
CA SER A 71 15.68 10.86 22.20
C SER A 71 17.20 10.68 22.28
N ASP A 72 17.76 10.69 23.51
CA ASP A 72 19.18 10.48 23.72
C ASP A 72 19.61 9.07 23.31
N THR A 73 18.79 8.08 23.63
CA THR A 73 19.01 6.68 23.26
C THR A 73 19.09 6.48 21.75
N ARG A 74 18.17 7.11 20.99
CA ARG A 74 18.21 7.08 19.52
C ARG A 74 19.38 7.87 18.96
N ASN A 75 19.76 9.00 19.56
CA ASN A 75 20.95 9.76 19.17
C ASN A 75 22.23 8.94 19.33
N GLN A 76 22.40 8.25 20.45
CA GLN A 76 23.53 7.35 20.64
C GLN A 76 23.55 6.19 19.65
N ALA A 77 22.36 5.65 19.29
CA ALA A 77 22.28 4.63 18.24
C ALA A 77 22.70 5.17 16.87
N LEU A 78 22.35 6.40 16.54
CA LEU A 78 22.78 7.06 15.30
C LEU A 78 24.32 7.12 15.20
N GLU A 79 25.03 7.45 16.29
CA GLU A 79 26.51 7.46 16.34
C GLU A 79 27.13 6.07 16.12
N LEU A 80 26.40 5.00 16.46
CA LEU A 80 26.87 3.63 16.36
C LEU A 80 26.48 2.93 15.07
N ALA A 81 25.51 3.50 14.33
CA ALA A 81 24.97 2.94 13.10
C ALA A 81 25.98 2.98 11.96
N ARG A 82 26.10 1.86 11.23
CA ARG A 82 27.04 1.70 10.12
C ARG A 82 26.36 1.49 8.77
N GLY A 83 25.07 1.23 8.78
CA GLY A 83 24.28 0.97 7.58
C GLY A 83 24.18 2.17 6.66
N THR A 84 24.06 1.92 5.36
CA THR A 84 23.73 2.97 4.37
C THR A 84 22.37 3.58 4.65
N PHE A 85 21.43 2.75 5.12
CA PHE A 85 20.07 3.14 5.47
C PHE A 85 19.78 2.88 6.95
N LEU A 86 18.87 3.69 7.49
CA LEU A 86 18.42 3.56 8.86
C LEU A 86 16.93 3.21 8.90
N GLN A 87 16.58 2.26 9.76
CA GLN A 87 15.21 1.86 10.06
C GLN A 87 15.02 1.88 11.57
N PHE A 88 13.96 2.54 12.06
CA PHE A 88 13.64 2.60 13.48
C PHE A 88 12.47 1.66 13.79
N LEU A 89 12.49 1.00 14.94
CA LEU A 89 11.36 0.26 15.49
C LEU A 89 11.23 0.57 16.98
N ASP A 90 9.99 0.59 17.45
CA ASP A 90 9.71 0.63 18.89
C ASP A 90 9.66 -0.80 19.45
N SER A 91 10.15 -0.99 20.69
CA SER A 91 10.35 -2.32 21.28
C SER A 91 9.06 -3.09 21.59
N ASP A 92 7.90 -2.45 21.52
CA ASP A 92 6.59 -3.06 21.71
C ASP A 92 5.87 -3.43 20.40
N ASP A 93 6.44 -3.08 19.25
CA ASP A 93 5.90 -3.28 17.91
C ASP A 93 6.59 -4.42 17.14
N TRP A 94 6.15 -4.73 15.92
CA TRP A 94 6.78 -5.72 15.05
C TRP A 94 6.53 -5.42 13.57
N ILE A 95 7.30 -6.08 12.69
CA ILE A 95 7.24 -5.88 11.24
C ILE A 95 6.92 -7.17 10.49
N VAL A 96 6.37 -7.04 9.26
CA VAL A 96 6.18 -8.18 8.37
C VAL A 96 7.53 -8.75 7.90
N PRO A 97 7.63 -10.03 7.53
CA PRO A 97 8.90 -10.64 7.12
C PRO A 97 9.57 -9.97 5.92
N GLU A 98 8.84 -9.31 5.06
CA GLU A 98 9.31 -8.63 3.85
C GLU A 98 9.66 -7.15 4.06
N ALA A 99 9.42 -6.58 5.25
CA ALA A 99 9.47 -5.14 5.50
C ALA A 99 10.80 -4.49 5.08
N THR A 100 11.91 -4.99 5.62
CA THR A 100 13.23 -4.40 5.34
C THR A 100 13.60 -4.54 3.86
N ARG A 101 13.30 -5.68 3.23
CA ARG A 101 13.55 -5.89 1.79
C ARG A 101 12.75 -4.90 0.92
N LEU A 102 11.47 -4.69 1.23
CA LEU A 102 10.61 -3.77 0.48
C LEU A 102 11.10 -2.33 0.61
N LEU A 103 11.49 -1.90 1.81
CA LEU A 103 12.04 -0.57 2.05
C LEU A 103 13.37 -0.38 1.29
N VAL A 104 14.33 -1.31 1.43
CA VAL A 104 15.63 -1.24 0.73
C VAL A 104 15.44 -1.22 -0.78
N ARG A 105 14.59 -2.11 -1.31
CA ARG A 105 14.29 -2.15 -2.73
C ARG A 105 13.75 -0.80 -3.22
N SER A 106 12.81 -0.19 -2.50
CA SER A 106 12.29 1.12 -2.87
C SER A 106 13.36 2.21 -2.81
N MET A 107 14.20 2.23 -1.76
CA MET A 107 15.32 3.18 -1.68
C MET A 107 16.29 3.07 -2.85
N GLU A 108 16.58 1.85 -3.31
CA GLU A 108 17.54 1.59 -4.39
C GLU A 108 16.93 1.77 -5.78
N GLU A 109 15.74 1.22 -6.01
CA GLU A 109 15.07 1.26 -7.33
C GLU A 109 14.72 2.70 -7.73
N TYR A 110 14.23 3.49 -6.79
CA TYR A 110 13.86 4.88 -7.03
C TYR A 110 14.96 5.88 -6.68
N ASN A 111 16.10 5.42 -6.15
CA ASN A 111 17.21 6.25 -5.66
C ASN A 111 16.72 7.45 -4.84
N CYS A 112 15.77 7.22 -3.95
CA CYS A 112 15.20 8.28 -3.11
C CYS A 112 15.95 8.42 -1.78
N ASP A 113 15.72 9.55 -1.11
CA ASP A 113 16.36 9.87 0.16
C ASP A 113 15.55 9.32 1.33
N MET A 114 14.25 9.22 1.19
CA MET A 114 13.36 8.65 2.19
C MET A 114 12.24 7.82 1.54
N VAL A 115 11.96 6.66 2.13
CA VAL A 115 10.73 5.90 1.87
C VAL A 115 9.85 5.97 3.11
N ILE A 116 8.56 6.26 2.89
CA ILE A 116 7.51 6.17 3.91
C ILE A 116 6.56 5.04 3.54
N SER A 117 6.13 4.24 4.51
CA SER A 117 5.24 3.11 4.27
C SER A 117 3.92 3.22 5.03
N ASP A 118 2.92 2.49 4.56
CA ASP A 118 1.72 2.22 5.32
C ASP A 118 2.03 1.33 6.52
N PHE A 119 1.08 1.28 7.46
CA PHE A 119 1.21 0.46 8.67
C PHE A 119 -0.14 -0.08 9.15
N TYR A 120 -0.09 -1.08 10.02
CA TYR A 120 -1.25 -1.59 10.73
C TYR A 120 -1.29 -1.05 12.16
N ARG A 121 -2.48 -0.63 12.59
CA ARG A 121 -2.78 -0.45 14.02
C ARG A 121 -3.37 -1.71 14.59
N VAL A 122 -2.87 -2.14 15.74
CA VAL A 122 -3.29 -3.36 16.41
C VAL A 122 -3.86 -3.01 17.77
N SER A 123 -5.04 -3.52 18.09
CA SER A 123 -5.66 -3.42 19.41
C SER A 123 -6.39 -4.72 19.74
N GLY A 124 -5.77 -5.56 20.56
CA GLY A 124 -6.24 -6.93 20.76
C GLY A 124 -6.18 -7.71 19.44
N GLU A 125 -7.30 -8.28 19.02
CA GLU A 125 -7.41 -9.00 17.75
C GLU A 125 -7.77 -8.10 16.55
N ARG A 126 -7.99 -6.81 16.79
CA ARG A 126 -8.43 -5.86 15.76
C ARG A 126 -7.23 -5.27 15.03
N LEU A 127 -7.34 -5.19 13.73
CA LEU A 127 -6.32 -4.68 12.82
C LEU A 127 -6.94 -3.62 11.90
N ALA A 128 -6.29 -2.46 11.79
CA ALA A 128 -6.68 -1.43 10.84
C ALA A 128 -5.46 -0.90 10.09
N GLN A 129 -5.55 -0.82 8.77
CA GLN A 129 -4.52 -0.23 7.92
C GLN A 129 -4.59 1.29 7.97
N LYS A 130 -3.44 1.93 7.97
CA LYS A 130 -3.26 3.36 7.79
C LYS A 130 -2.23 3.63 6.71
N GLY A 131 -2.62 4.43 5.73
CA GLY A 131 -1.82 5.05 4.70
C GLY A 131 -2.41 6.42 4.40
N ASP A 132 -1.70 7.27 3.68
CA ASP A 132 -2.16 8.62 3.32
C ASP A 132 -1.81 8.98 1.87
N ILE A 133 -0.61 8.64 1.40
CA ILE A 133 -0.14 8.96 0.05
C ILE A 133 -0.46 7.82 -0.90
N GLU A 134 -1.25 8.09 -1.94
CA GLU A 134 -1.63 7.10 -2.97
C GLU A 134 -0.80 7.22 -4.26
N GLU A 135 0.16 8.17 -4.32
CA GLU A 135 0.99 8.39 -5.50
C GLU A 135 2.07 7.32 -5.65
N ASP A 136 2.19 6.75 -6.85
CA ASP A 136 3.20 5.76 -7.23
C ASP A 136 4.32 6.40 -8.07
N LYS A 137 4.97 7.41 -7.50
CA LYS A 137 6.08 8.14 -8.12
C LYS A 137 7.05 8.65 -7.07
N VAL A 138 8.25 8.98 -7.49
CA VAL A 138 9.17 9.76 -6.68
C VAL A 138 8.65 11.19 -6.59
N MET A 139 8.51 11.69 -5.37
CA MET A 139 8.05 13.02 -5.06
C MET A 139 9.23 13.93 -4.72
N SER A 140 9.15 15.19 -5.14
CA SER A 140 10.00 16.25 -4.65
C SER A 140 9.67 16.61 -3.20
N ARG A 141 10.54 17.38 -2.55
CA ARG A 141 10.31 17.91 -1.20
C ARG A 141 9.01 18.70 -1.11
N GLN A 142 8.73 19.54 -2.09
CA GLN A 142 7.50 20.35 -2.12
C GLN A 142 6.25 19.47 -2.28
N GLU A 143 6.29 18.46 -3.17
CA GLU A 143 5.18 17.52 -3.34
C GLU A 143 4.93 16.73 -2.06
N PHE A 144 5.98 16.24 -1.40
CA PHE A 144 5.84 15.54 -0.12
C PHE A 144 5.28 16.45 0.99
N ALA A 145 5.78 17.67 1.10
CA ALA A 145 5.29 18.68 2.06
C ALA A 145 3.83 19.08 1.80
N SER A 146 3.35 19.04 0.53
CA SER A 146 1.95 19.32 0.22
C SER A 146 0.99 18.26 0.77
N TYR A 147 1.38 16.98 0.81
CA TYR A 147 0.60 15.94 1.50
C TYR A 147 0.57 16.16 3.02
N MET A 148 1.71 16.52 3.60
CA MET A 148 1.77 16.80 5.05
C MET A 148 0.88 17.97 5.47
N ILE A 149 0.72 19.01 4.63
CA ILE A 149 -0.09 20.19 4.97
C ILE A 149 -1.59 19.89 4.89
N GLU A 150 -2.02 18.93 4.07
CA GLU A 150 -3.42 18.49 4.00
C GLU A 150 -3.86 17.81 5.30
N ASN A 151 -2.93 17.10 5.95
CA ASN A 151 -3.15 16.36 7.20
C ASN A 151 -2.10 16.74 8.26
N PRO A 152 -2.07 18.01 8.73
CA PRO A 152 -0.92 18.60 9.41
C PRO A 152 -0.56 18.01 10.78
N ALA A 153 -1.37 17.13 11.34
CA ALA A 153 -1.09 16.47 12.60
C ALA A 153 -1.30 14.95 12.48
N ASP A 154 -1.14 14.41 11.26
CA ASP A 154 -1.30 12.97 11.04
C ASP A 154 -0.07 12.22 11.55
N PHE A 155 -0.36 11.15 12.27
CA PHE A 155 0.61 10.25 12.84
C PHE A 155 1.49 9.57 11.77
N TYR A 156 0.96 9.38 10.55
CA TYR A 156 1.66 8.81 9.41
C TYR A 156 2.95 9.58 9.09
N TYR A 157 2.93 10.91 9.13
CA TYR A 157 4.10 11.74 8.88
C TYR A 157 5.00 11.91 10.11
N GLY A 158 4.41 11.85 11.31
CA GLY A 158 5.09 12.20 12.54
C GLY A 158 6.04 11.14 13.08
N VAL A 159 5.74 9.86 12.90
CA VAL A 159 6.51 8.75 13.50
C VAL A 159 7.77 8.40 12.69
N LEU A 160 8.75 7.77 13.33
CA LEU A 160 9.98 7.31 12.68
C LEU A 160 9.84 5.94 12.04
N TRP A 161 9.13 5.04 12.69
CA TRP A 161 9.17 3.61 12.45
C TRP A 161 8.49 3.13 11.15
N ASN A 162 7.71 3.96 10.48
CA ASN A 162 7.17 3.67 9.15
C ASN A 162 8.05 4.21 8.01
N LYS A 163 9.30 4.56 8.29
CA LYS A 163 10.21 5.19 7.33
C LYS A 163 11.55 4.48 7.26
N MET A 164 12.19 4.61 6.11
CA MET A 164 13.61 4.32 5.93
C MET A 164 14.33 5.58 5.47
N TYR A 165 15.47 5.86 6.09
CA TYR A 165 16.23 7.08 5.89
C TYR A 165 17.61 6.77 5.28
N ARG A 166 18.10 7.67 4.43
CA ARG A 166 19.49 7.65 3.97
C ARG A 166 20.40 8.23 5.06
N ARG A 167 21.27 7.40 5.65
CA ARG A 167 22.14 7.80 6.76
C ARG A 167 23.05 8.98 6.43
N SER A 168 23.58 9.07 5.19
CA SER A 168 24.49 10.14 4.80
C SER A 168 23.88 11.54 4.99
N ILE A 169 22.59 11.74 4.82
CA ILE A 169 21.92 13.02 5.07
C ILE A 169 21.93 13.35 6.56
N ILE A 170 21.64 12.37 7.42
CA ILE A 170 21.67 12.55 8.89
C ILE A 170 23.07 12.92 9.38
N GLU A 171 24.09 12.30 8.81
CA GLU A 171 25.50 12.57 9.16
C GLU A 171 25.97 13.94 8.64
N GLU A 172 25.67 14.26 7.38
CA GLU A 172 26.10 15.49 6.72
C GLU A 172 25.55 16.73 7.42
N TYR A 173 24.27 16.69 7.79
CA TYR A 173 23.59 17.83 8.44
C TYR A 173 23.49 17.70 9.96
N HIS A 174 24.15 16.70 10.57
CA HIS A 174 24.18 16.45 12.01
C HIS A 174 22.79 16.41 12.65
N ILE A 175 21.83 15.77 11.95
CA ILE A 175 20.43 15.70 12.39
C ILE A 175 20.33 14.82 13.64
N ARG A 176 19.85 15.38 14.75
CA ARG A 176 19.69 14.70 16.04
C ARG A 176 18.35 15.09 16.67
N MET A 177 17.85 14.20 17.51
CA MET A 177 16.66 14.47 18.31
C MET A 177 16.98 15.45 19.45
N ASP A 178 16.11 16.42 19.68
CA ASP A 178 16.24 17.33 20.81
C ASP A 178 15.86 16.60 22.12
N THR A 179 16.84 16.39 22.99
CA THR A 179 16.66 15.70 24.26
C THR A 179 15.88 16.50 25.30
N SER A 180 15.68 17.80 25.08
CA SER A 180 14.85 18.67 25.93
C SER A 180 13.35 18.52 25.66
N ILE A 181 12.99 17.91 24.51
CA ILE A 181 11.61 17.71 24.06
C ILE A 181 11.23 16.26 24.35
N SER A 182 10.22 16.07 25.18
CA SER A 182 9.75 14.74 25.59
C SER A 182 8.54 14.25 24.78
N TRP A 183 8.05 15.03 23.84
CA TRP A 183 6.89 14.71 23.01
C TRP A 183 6.96 15.36 21.64
N CYS A 184 6.70 14.61 20.57
CA CYS A 184 6.86 15.00 19.17
C CYS A 184 8.33 15.20 18.73
N GLU A 185 9.29 14.67 19.46
CA GLU A 185 10.70 14.60 19.07
C GLU A 185 10.87 13.94 17.70
N ASP A 186 10.11 12.88 17.43
CA ASP A 186 10.06 12.16 16.16
C ASP A 186 9.62 13.06 15.00
N PHE A 187 8.58 13.86 15.23
CA PHE A 187 8.07 14.78 14.21
C PHE A 187 9.08 15.88 13.89
N LEU A 188 9.75 16.44 14.88
CA LEU A 188 10.79 17.45 14.68
C LEU A 188 12.00 16.87 13.94
N PHE A 189 12.42 15.65 14.29
CA PHE A 189 13.45 14.94 13.56
C PHE A 189 13.07 14.74 12.08
N ASN A 190 11.82 14.36 11.81
CA ASN A 190 11.31 14.21 10.46
C ASN A 190 11.31 15.54 9.69
N LEU A 191 10.84 16.63 10.30
CA LEU A 191 10.86 17.95 9.65
C LEU A 191 12.28 18.38 9.28
N GLU A 192 13.24 18.17 10.19
CA GLU A 192 14.64 18.52 9.92
C GLU A 192 15.23 17.61 8.83
N TYR A 193 14.94 16.31 8.84
CA TYR A 193 15.37 15.41 7.78
C TYR A 193 14.78 15.80 6.41
N ILE A 194 13.49 16.07 6.34
CA ILE A 194 12.79 16.43 5.10
C ILE A 194 13.34 17.76 4.55
N ARG A 195 13.76 18.70 5.41
CA ARG A 195 14.38 19.96 5.01
C ARG A 195 15.65 19.75 4.17
N HIS A 196 16.38 18.66 4.39
CA HIS A 196 17.63 18.35 3.72
C HIS A 196 17.52 17.25 2.65
N ALA A 197 16.46 16.45 2.65
CA ALA A 197 16.17 15.44 1.65
C ALA A 197 15.49 16.06 0.41
N GLU A 198 15.69 15.48 -0.77
CA GLU A 198 15.16 16.00 -2.04
C GLU A 198 14.12 15.08 -2.68
N SER A 199 14.19 13.77 -2.39
CA SER A 199 13.41 12.75 -3.08
C SER A 199 12.76 11.77 -2.11
N PHE A 200 11.45 11.53 -2.31
CA PHE A 200 10.59 10.77 -1.41
C PHE A 200 9.78 9.75 -2.20
N PHE A 201 9.56 8.58 -1.61
CA PHE A 201 8.69 7.57 -2.17
C PHE A 201 7.73 7.02 -1.13
N ALA A 202 6.45 6.86 -1.48
CA ALA A 202 5.43 6.27 -0.62
C ALA A 202 5.22 4.79 -0.99
N LEU A 203 5.66 3.90 -0.13
CA LEU A 203 5.41 2.46 -0.24
C LEU A 203 4.01 2.18 0.30
N GLN A 204 3.03 1.98 -0.58
CA GLN A 204 1.61 1.76 -0.24
C GLN A 204 1.37 0.31 0.26
N VAL A 205 2.28 -0.19 1.09
CA VAL A 205 2.24 -1.53 1.70
C VAL A 205 2.39 -1.38 3.20
N PRO A 206 1.45 -1.89 4.00
CA PRO A 206 1.56 -1.85 5.46
C PRO A 206 2.56 -2.90 5.93
N ILE A 207 3.73 -2.43 6.31
CA ILE A 207 4.86 -3.29 6.71
C ILE A 207 5.09 -3.35 8.21
N TYR A 208 4.45 -2.50 8.99
CA TYR A 208 4.67 -2.30 10.41
C TYR A 208 3.38 -2.52 11.19
N TYR A 209 3.46 -3.17 12.36
CA TYR A 209 2.35 -3.38 13.28
C TYR A 209 2.53 -2.51 14.52
N TYR A 210 1.81 -1.41 14.58
CA TYR A 210 1.77 -0.51 15.73
C TYR A 210 0.78 -1.01 16.80
N LEU A 211 1.29 -1.39 17.97
CA LEU A 211 0.49 -1.91 19.07
C LEU A 211 -0.13 -0.79 19.91
N LYS A 212 -1.44 -0.60 19.79
CA LYS A 212 -2.17 0.35 20.64
C LYS A 212 -2.46 -0.27 22.00
N ARG A 213 -1.75 0.15 23.05
CA ARG A 213 -1.91 -0.34 24.41
C ARG A 213 -2.33 0.76 25.38
N ARG A 214 -2.97 0.36 26.50
CA ARG A 214 -3.23 1.26 27.62
C ARG A 214 -1.90 1.57 28.31
N GLY A 215 -1.65 2.86 28.60
CA GLY A 215 -0.42 3.26 29.30
C GLY A 215 0.76 3.57 28.38
N SER A 216 0.59 3.59 27.03
CA SER A 216 1.61 4.14 26.11
C SER A 216 1.86 5.62 26.40
N LEU A 217 3.06 6.14 26.10
CA LEU A 217 3.41 7.56 26.27
C LEU A 217 2.35 8.47 25.60
N VAL A 218 1.86 8.09 24.43
CA VAL A 218 0.79 8.78 23.71
C VAL A 218 -0.51 8.83 24.51
N SER A 219 -0.86 7.78 25.26
CA SER A 219 -2.08 7.74 26.07
C SER A 219 -1.96 8.49 27.39
N GLN A 220 -0.75 8.66 27.93
CA GLN A 220 -0.50 9.37 29.20
C GLN A 220 -0.47 10.90 28.99
N GLY A 221 -0.03 11.38 27.85
CA GLY A 221 0.07 12.81 27.54
C GLY A 221 -1.21 13.50 27.06
N ALA A 222 -2.32 12.77 26.88
CA ALA A 222 -3.55 13.23 26.24
C ALA A 222 -4.42 14.16 27.11
N SER A 223 -3.86 15.22 27.68
CA SER A 223 -4.65 16.33 28.20
C SER A 223 -4.75 17.45 27.16
N ILE A 224 -5.94 18.05 27.02
CA ILE A 224 -6.19 19.14 26.05
C ILE A 224 -5.16 20.28 26.27
N THR A 225 -4.87 20.64 27.51
CA THR A 225 -3.92 21.70 27.88
C THR A 225 -2.50 21.37 27.42
N ASN A 226 -2.05 20.13 27.64
CA ASN A 226 -0.73 19.68 27.23
C ASN A 226 -0.61 19.63 25.70
N THR A 227 -1.66 19.18 25.01
CA THR A 227 -1.70 19.16 23.54
C THR A 227 -1.62 20.56 22.93
N VAL A 228 -2.33 21.54 23.48
CA VAL A 228 -2.29 22.92 23.01
C VAL A 228 -0.91 23.53 23.22
N ARG A 229 -0.34 23.36 24.42
CA ARG A 229 1.01 23.88 24.76
C ARG A 229 2.09 23.27 23.85
N MET A 230 2.02 21.95 23.63
CA MET A 230 2.93 21.24 22.75
C MET A 230 2.85 21.77 21.32
N LYS A 231 1.64 21.89 20.76
CA LYS A 231 1.44 22.41 19.39
C LYS A 231 1.96 23.83 19.25
N SER A 232 1.78 24.67 20.25
CA SER A 232 2.34 26.02 20.24
C SER A 232 3.86 26.02 20.18
N ASN A 233 4.51 25.12 20.91
CA ASN A 233 5.96 25.01 20.91
C ASN A 233 6.52 24.46 19.59
N ILE A 234 5.81 23.51 18.98
CA ILE A 234 6.24 22.87 17.71
C ILE A 234 5.88 23.74 16.50
N PHE A 235 4.87 24.58 16.63
CA PHE A 235 4.37 25.38 15.51
C PHE A 235 5.44 26.27 14.88
N GLU A 236 6.35 26.81 15.63
CA GLU A 236 7.45 27.63 15.11
C GLU A 236 8.33 26.80 14.15
N TYR A 237 8.73 25.59 14.56
CA TYR A 237 9.50 24.67 13.72
C TYR A 237 8.73 24.25 12.47
N TYR A 238 7.45 23.94 12.62
CA TYR A 238 6.57 23.58 11.50
C TYR A 238 6.40 24.73 10.51
N ASN A 239 6.21 25.94 11.00
CA ASN A 239 6.07 27.12 10.19
C ASN A 239 7.38 27.50 9.47
N GLU A 240 8.52 27.44 10.15
CA GLU A 240 9.84 27.66 9.54
C GLU A 240 10.14 26.61 8.47
N PHE A 241 9.80 25.33 8.72
CA PHE A 241 9.94 24.28 7.72
C PHE A 241 9.22 24.65 6.40
N TYR A 242 7.98 25.11 6.45
CA TYR A 242 7.25 25.48 5.24
C TYR A 242 7.78 26.74 4.56
N LYS A 243 8.33 27.69 5.30
CA LYS A 243 9.03 28.84 4.72
C LYS A 243 10.31 28.44 3.99
N ASP A 244 11.01 27.42 4.46
CA ASP A 244 12.22 26.93 3.82
C ASP A 244 11.92 26.06 2.58
N VAL A 245 10.80 25.36 2.59
CA VAL A 245 10.41 24.47 1.47
C VAL A 245 9.77 25.23 0.32
N TYR A 246 9.06 26.33 0.59
CA TYR A 246 8.33 27.11 -0.41
C TYR A 246 8.94 28.49 -0.58
N GLU A 247 8.93 29.02 -1.80
CA GLU A 247 9.27 30.44 -2.04
C GLU A 247 8.25 31.36 -1.36
N ASP A 248 8.66 32.57 -1.02
CA ASP A 248 7.82 33.54 -0.28
C ASP A 248 6.40 33.71 -0.85
N LYS A 249 6.28 33.70 -2.19
CA LYS A 249 5.00 33.83 -2.87
C LYS A 249 4.11 32.61 -2.65
N ASP A 250 4.66 31.42 -2.84
CA ASP A 250 3.92 30.16 -2.71
C ASP A 250 3.59 29.89 -1.24
N TYR A 251 4.50 30.24 -0.31
CA TYR A 251 4.22 30.20 1.12
C TYR A 251 3.05 31.11 1.51
N ALA A 252 2.94 32.31 0.91
CA ALA A 252 1.82 33.23 1.19
C ALA A 252 0.46 32.57 0.86
N ASP A 253 0.40 31.78 -0.20
CA ASP A 253 -0.83 31.08 -0.63
C ASP A 253 -1.23 29.95 0.32
N ILE A 254 -0.25 29.21 0.88
CA ILE A 254 -0.50 28.07 1.79
C ILE A 254 -0.50 28.43 3.28
N ARG A 255 -0.15 29.67 3.63
CA ARG A 255 0.05 30.10 5.03
C ARG A 255 -1.12 29.77 5.95
N LEU A 256 -2.35 29.93 5.49
CA LEU A 256 -3.53 29.58 6.31
C LEU A 256 -3.62 28.08 6.59
N GLN A 257 -3.18 27.25 5.66
CA GLN A 257 -3.13 25.80 5.86
C GLN A 257 -2.02 25.45 6.85
N VAL A 258 -0.84 26.08 6.77
CA VAL A 258 0.22 25.92 7.78
C VAL A 258 -0.30 26.27 9.18
N TYR A 259 -1.03 27.38 9.31
CA TYR A 259 -1.61 27.79 10.58
C TYR A 259 -2.71 26.85 11.08
N SER A 260 -3.34 26.06 10.20
CA SER A 260 -4.34 25.07 10.59
C SER A 260 -3.77 23.98 11.51
N PHE A 261 -2.46 23.76 11.50
CA PHE A 261 -1.76 22.86 12.43
C PHE A 261 -2.11 23.16 13.89
N LEU A 262 -2.29 24.40 14.27
CA LEU A 262 -2.56 24.79 15.67
C LEU A 262 -3.88 24.20 16.20
N TRP A 263 -4.90 24.10 15.34
CA TRP A 263 -6.21 23.54 15.71
C TRP A 263 -6.55 22.20 15.05
N ALA A 264 -5.67 21.71 14.17
CA ALA A 264 -5.85 20.34 13.72
C ALA A 264 -5.85 19.41 14.94
N ALA A 265 -6.90 18.62 15.14
CA ALA A 265 -6.84 17.57 16.16
C ALA A 265 -5.69 16.63 15.80
N ALA A 266 -4.91 16.20 16.77
CA ALA A 266 -3.96 15.11 16.58
C ALA A 266 -4.75 13.91 16.06
N LYS A 267 -4.79 13.74 14.75
CA LYS A 267 -5.54 12.68 14.11
C LYS A 267 -4.61 11.49 13.93
N ASP A 268 -4.74 10.57 14.81
CA ASP A 268 -4.35 9.19 14.53
C ASP A 268 -5.39 8.61 13.53
N GLY A 269 -5.42 9.15 12.28
CA GLY A 269 -6.39 8.78 11.26
C GLY A 269 -7.84 8.99 11.66
N GLY A 270 -8.17 10.09 12.36
CA GLY A 270 -9.51 10.42 12.83
C GLY A 270 -9.93 9.70 14.11
N VAL A 271 -9.03 8.93 14.73
CA VAL A 271 -9.29 8.22 15.98
C VAL A 271 -8.75 9.00 17.16
N LEU A 272 -9.64 9.55 17.98
CA LEU A 272 -9.24 10.24 19.22
C LEU A 272 -8.48 9.27 20.12
N PRO A 273 -7.44 9.75 20.88
CA PRO A 273 -6.80 8.96 21.91
C PRO A 273 -7.87 8.39 22.87
N GLY A 274 -7.85 7.06 23.07
CA GLY A 274 -8.87 6.37 23.88
C GLY A 274 -10.14 5.93 23.13
N SER A 275 -10.32 6.27 21.87
CA SER A 275 -11.41 5.72 21.05
C SER A 275 -11.27 4.20 20.89
N LYS A 276 -12.41 3.50 20.92
CA LYS A 276 -12.47 2.08 20.58
C LYS A 276 -12.37 1.83 19.07
N LYS A 277 -12.47 2.88 18.22
CA LYS A 277 -12.34 2.80 16.77
C LYS A 277 -10.87 2.88 16.40
N LEU A 278 -10.40 2.03 15.48
CA LEU A 278 -9.03 2.00 14.97
C LEU A 278 -8.87 2.68 13.60
N GLY A 279 -9.94 3.14 13.00
CA GLY A 279 -10.01 3.65 11.63
C GLY A 279 -10.78 2.69 10.71
N GLU A 280 -10.48 2.63 9.44
CA GLU A 280 -11.02 1.62 8.53
C GLU A 280 -10.45 0.24 8.90
N GLU A 281 -11.26 -0.54 9.61
CA GLU A 281 -10.83 -1.85 10.10
C GLU A 281 -10.99 -2.89 9.01
N ARG A 282 -9.94 -3.66 8.74
CA ARG A 282 -10.09 -4.95 8.08
C ARG A 282 -10.77 -5.89 9.07
N ARG A 283 -12.06 -6.15 8.89
CA ARG A 283 -12.79 -7.10 9.71
C ARG A 283 -12.24 -8.50 9.47
N ARG A 284 -11.66 -9.11 10.49
CA ARG A 284 -11.60 -10.57 10.56
C ARG A 284 -13.04 -11.08 10.63
N ILE A 285 -13.37 -12.00 9.76
CA ILE A 285 -14.65 -12.70 9.80
C ILE A 285 -14.63 -13.56 11.06
N THR A 286 -15.52 -13.30 12.01
CA THR A 286 -15.64 -14.09 13.23
C THR A 286 -16.43 -15.38 12.95
N ARG A 287 -16.25 -16.41 13.80
CA ARG A 287 -16.99 -17.68 13.68
C ARG A 287 -18.51 -17.45 13.72
N GLU A 288 -18.98 -16.53 14.54
CA GLU A 288 -20.40 -16.13 14.66
C GLU A 288 -20.96 -15.55 13.35
N GLU A 289 -20.14 -14.81 12.60
CA GLU A 289 -20.50 -14.30 11.27
C GLU A 289 -20.50 -15.40 10.20
N VAL A 290 -19.88 -16.55 10.47
CA VAL A 290 -19.84 -17.72 9.57
C VAL A 290 -21.03 -18.64 9.79
N GLU A 291 -21.62 -18.70 10.97
CA GLU A 291 -22.71 -19.62 11.35
C GLU A 291 -24.08 -19.32 10.72
N GLY A 292 -24.23 -18.35 9.88
CA GLY A 292 -25.49 -18.10 9.14
C GLY A 292 -25.27 -18.16 7.62
N ASN A 293 -25.63 -19.11 6.88
CA ASN A 293 -26.78 -19.42 6.10
C ASN A 293 -26.82 -19.04 4.63
N GLY A 294 -26.58 -20.01 3.80
CA GLY A 294 -26.92 -20.05 2.39
C GLY A 294 -25.71 -19.92 1.46
N ALA A 295 -25.80 -20.58 0.31
CA ALA A 295 -24.73 -20.68 -0.70
C ALA A 295 -24.24 -19.31 -1.19
N VAL A 296 -25.11 -18.28 -1.26
CA VAL A 296 -24.76 -16.92 -1.69
C VAL A 296 -23.85 -16.21 -0.68
N ILE A 297 -24.16 -16.32 0.61
CA ILE A 297 -23.34 -15.72 1.68
C ILE A 297 -22.01 -16.48 1.82
N GLY A 298 -22.02 -17.79 1.63
CA GLY A 298 -20.81 -18.60 1.60
C GLY A 298 -19.84 -18.18 0.49
N GLN A 299 -20.34 -17.94 -0.72
CA GLN A 299 -19.54 -17.45 -1.85
C GLN A 299 -18.99 -16.05 -1.58
N TYR A 300 -19.75 -15.16 -1.02
CA TYR A 300 -19.29 -13.82 -0.64
C TYR A 300 -18.18 -13.89 0.40
N ARG A 301 -18.30 -14.75 1.40
CA ARG A 301 -17.28 -14.95 2.44
C ARG A 301 -16.01 -15.55 1.88
N PHE A 302 -16.11 -16.56 1.01
CA PHE A 302 -14.96 -17.16 0.32
C PHE A 302 -14.22 -16.09 -0.51
N ARG A 303 -14.96 -15.27 -1.26
CA ARG A 303 -14.39 -14.17 -2.02
C ARG A 303 -13.66 -13.17 -1.12
N ARG A 304 -14.22 -12.79 0.02
CA ARG A 304 -13.59 -11.86 0.98
C ARG A 304 -12.33 -12.45 1.59
N LEU A 305 -12.31 -13.73 1.89
CA LEU A 305 -11.12 -14.42 2.37
C LEU A 305 -10.05 -14.51 1.28
N TYR A 306 -10.45 -14.84 0.06
CA TYR A 306 -9.56 -14.84 -1.10
C TYR A 306 -8.94 -13.46 -1.36
N GLU A 307 -9.75 -12.40 -1.37
CA GLU A 307 -9.26 -11.03 -1.54
C GLU A 307 -8.28 -10.63 -0.42
N TYR A 308 -8.51 -11.08 0.80
CA TYR A 308 -7.60 -10.84 1.92
C TYR A 308 -6.24 -11.55 1.73
N GLU A 309 -6.25 -12.83 1.42
CA GLU A 309 -5.00 -13.59 1.19
C GLU A 309 -4.27 -13.11 -0.07
N LEU A 310 -5.01 -12.77 -1.12
CA LEU A 310 -4.45 -12.21 -2.35
C LEU A 310 -3.79 -10.85 -2.10
N ASP A 311 -4.38 -10.00 -1.26
CA ASP A 311 -3.81 -8.71 -0.90
C ASP A 311 -2.50 -8.88 -0.10
N LEU A 312 -2.43 -9.86 0.81
CA LEU A 312 -1.19 -10.21 1.50
C LEU A 312 -0.10 -10.67 0.52
N ALA A 313 -0.45 -11.49 -0.46
CA ALA A 313 0.49 -11.93 -1.49
C ALA A 313 0.89 -10.80 -2.45
N ALA A 314 -0.03 -9.89 -2.78
CA ALA A 314 0.22 -8.72 -3.60
C ALA A 314 1.23 -7.78 -2.93
N GLN A 315 1.05 -7.48 -1.65
CA GLN A 315 1.93 -6.62 -0.87
C GLN A 315 3.38 -7.11 -0.87
N LYS A 316 3.61 -8.42 -0.80
CA LYS A 316 4.96 -9.03 -0.90
C LYS A 316 5.70 -8.66 -2.20
N ASN A 317 4.94 -8.32 -3.23
CA ASN A 317 5.42 -7.98 -4.57
C ASN A 317 5.23 -6.50 -4.91
N MET A 318 4.97 -5.66 -3.92
CA MET A 318 4.71 -4.21 -4.10
C MET A 318 3.52 -3.93 -5.03
N LEU A 319 2.48 -4.76 -4.94
CA LEU A 319 1.24 -4.59 -5.68
C LEU A 319 0.09 -4.23 -4.73
N THR A 320 -0.85 -3.44 -5.22
CA THR A 320 -2.15 -3.27 -4.55
C THR A 320 -3.06 -4.47 -4.88
N LEU A 321 -4.13 -4.66 -4.09
CA LEU A 321 -5.13 -5.68 -4.36
C LEU A 321 -5.73 -5.54 -5.77
N ASP A 322 -6.03 -4.32 -6.21
CA ASP A 322 -6.59 -4.06 -7.54
C ASP A 322 -5.62 -4.49 -8.66
N GLU A 323 -4.32 -4.21 -8.51
CA GLU A 323 -3.28 -4.65 -9.44
C GLU A 323 -3.18 -6.18 -9.49
N ALA A 324 -3.24 -6.85 -8.35
CA ALA A 324 -3.20 -8.31 -8.26
C ALA A 324 -4.44 -8.94 -8.90
N LEU A 325 -5.63 -8.41 -8.63
CA LEU A 325 -6.88 -8.87 -9.25
C LEU A 325 -6.85 -8.73 -10.78
N LEU A 326 -6.30 -7.63 -11.29
CA LEU A 326 -6.16 -7.42 -12.74
C LEU A 326 -5.15 -8.38 -13.37
N LEU A 327 -4.02 -8.65 -12.72
CA LEU A 327 -3.03 -9.64 -13.18
C LEU A 327 -3.60 -11.05 -13.21
N CYS A 328 -4.33 -11.46 -12.15
CA CYS A 328 -5.02 -12.75 -12.09
C CYS A 328 -6.10 -12.84 -13.17
N GLY A 329 -6.89 -11.78 -13.36
CA GLY A 329 -7.91 -11.70 -14.40
C GLY A 329 -7.32 -11.84 -15.81
N LEU A 330 -6.20 -11.17 -16.11
CA LEU A 330 -5.50 -11.30 -17.38
C LEU A 330 -4.89 -12.70 -17.59
N ALA A 331 -4.42 -13.34 -16.54
CA ALA A 331 -3.85 -14.69 -16.63
C ALA A 331 -4.91 -15.76 -16.89
N GLN A 332 -6.11 -15.60 -16.33
CA GLN A 332 -7.23 -16.54 -16.49
C GLN A 332 -8.07 -16.29 -17.75
N CYS A 333 -8.04 -15.07 -18.29
CA CYS A 333 -8.86 -14.69 -19.43
C CYS A 333 -8.06 -14.73 -20.73
N SER A 334 -8.30 -15.74 -21.56
CA SER A 334 -7.66 -15.88 -22.87
C SER A 334 -8.15 -14.85 -23.93
N ALA A 335 -9.19 -14.06 -23.63
CA ALA A 335 -9.86 -13.17 -24.58
C ALA A 335 -10.24 -11.81 -23.99
N CYS A 336 -9.36 -11.16 -23.20
CA CYS A 336 -9.61 -9.81 -22.71
C CYS A 336 -9.24 -8.76 -23.77
N TYR A 337 -10.26 -8.24 -24.48
CA TYR A 337 -10.09 -7.28 -25.57
C TYR A 337 -10.22 -5.81 -25.12
N SER A 338 -10.60 -5.52 -23.89
CA SER A 338 -10.71 -4.14 -23.42
C SER A 338 -10.48 -4.03 -21.89
N ALA A 339 -9.95 -2.89 -21.48
CA ALA A 339 -9.75 -2.55 -20.06
C ALA A 339 -11.06 -2.66 -19.26
N ARG A 340 -12.17 -2.18 -19.81
CA ARG A 340 -13.48 -2.28 -19.16
C ARG A 340 -13.88 -3.73 -18.87
N ARG A 341 -13.71 -4.62 -19.86
CA ARG A 341 -14.01 -6.05 -19.70
C ARG A 341 -13.13 -6.71 -18.66
N LEU A 342 -11.84 -6.34 -18.63
CA LEU A 342 -10.92 -6.79 -17.61
C LEU A 342 -11.37 -6.34 -16.20
N GLY A 343 -11.77 -5.08 -16.03
CA GLY A 343 -12.28 -4.58 -14.75
C GLY A 343 -13.54 -5.32 -14.29
N GLU A 344 -14.46 -5.64 -15.21
CA GLU A 344 -15.66 -6.43 -14.91
C GLU A 344 -15.30 -7.85 -14.44
N ILE A 345 -14.35 -8.52 -15.10
CA ILE A 345 -13.87 -9.87 -14.72
C ILE A 345 -13.15 -9.83 -13.38
N ALA A 346 -12.25 -8.88 -13.18
CA ALA A 346 -11.49 -8.72 -11.95
C ALA A 346 -12.31 -8.15 -10.77
N GLY A 347 -13.50 -7.59 -11.05
CA GLY A 347 -14.33 -6.93 -10.04
C GLY A 347 -13.78 -5.58 -9.59
N VAL A 348 -12.98 -4.92 -10.43
CA VAL A 348 -12.36 -3.62 -10.15
C VAL A 348 -13.16 -2.50 -10.82
N GLY A 349 -13.70 -1.57 -10.02
CA GLY A 349 -14.51 -0.44 -10.50
C GLY A 349 -13.71 0.57 -11.35
N GLN A 350 -14.40 1.30 -12.23
CA GLN A 350 -13.81 2.18 -13.26
C GLN A 350 -12.73 3.15 -12.76
N PRO A 351 -12.89 3.92 -11.67
CA PRO A 351 -11.84 4.84 -11.22
C PRO A 351 -10.55 4.12 -10.81
N ARG A 352 -10.69 3.02 -10.04
CA ARG A 352 -9.55 2.22 -9.56
C ARG A 352 -8.88 1.41 -10.67
N LEU A 353 -9.67 0.94 -11.65
CA LEU A 353 -9.20 0.21 -12.82
C LEU A 353 -8.15 0.99 -13.60
N PHE A 354 -8.44 2.26 -13.90
CA PHE A 354 -7.53 3.10 -14.69
C PHE A 354 -6.19 3.32 -13.97
N LEU A 355 -6.24 3.60 -12.68
CA LEU A 355 -5.04 3.79 -11.85
C LEU A 355 -4.21 2.51 -11.76
N ALA A 356 -4.85 1.38 -11.46
CA ALA A 356 -4.16 0.09 -11.36
C ALA A 356 -3.52 -0.33 -12.69
N MET A 357 -4.19 -0.10 -13.82
CA MET A 357 -3.62 -0.35 -15.14
C MET A 357 -2.38 0.50 -15.42
N GLN A 358 -2.42 1.80 -15.15
CA GLN A 358 -1.25 2.67 -15.31
C GLN A 358 -0.07 2.20 -14.46
N LYS A 359 -0.33 1.79 -13.20
CA LYS A 359 0.70 1.24 -12.32
C LYS A 359 1.31 -0.05 -12.87
N LEU A 360 0.48 -0.97 -13.37
CA LEU A 360 0.94 -2.22 -13.97
C LEU A 360 1.77 -2.00 -15.27
N GLU A 361 1.41 -1.01 -16.09
CA GLU A 361 2.19 -0.61 -17.27
C GLU A 361 3.55 -0.02 -16.87
N ARG A 362 3.60 0.89 -15.87
CA ARG A 362 4.84 1.45 -15.33
C ARG A 362 5.77 0.36 -14.77
N LYS A 363 5.21 -0.60 -14.06
CA LYS A 363 5.92 -1.78 -13.53
C LYS A 363 6.29 -2.79 -14.62
N LYS A 364 5.92 -2.53 -15.88
CA LYS A 364 6.17 -3.39 -17.05
C LYS A 364 5.60 -4.81 -16.90
N LEU A 365 4.54 -4.96 -16.12
CA LEU A 365 3.87 -6.24 -15.90
C LEU A 365 2.81 -6.53 -16.97
N ILE A 366 2.26 -5.49 -17.60
CA ILE A 366 1.36 -5.56 -18.73
C ILE A 366 1.87 -4.67 -19.88
N ALA A 367 1.48 -5.01 -21.10
CA ALA A 367 1.80 -4.21 -22.28
C ALA A 367 0.66 -4.32 -23.32
N PRO A 368 0.41 -3.28 -24.13
CA PRO A 368 -0.49 -3.39 -25.27
C PRO A 368 0.08 -4.35 -26.33
N GLU A 369 -0.79 -5.15 -26.93
CA GLU A 369 -0.40 -6.02 -28.05
C GLU A 369 0.12 -5.17 -29.22
N LYS A 370 1.36 -5.40 -29.62
CA LYS A 370 1.94 -4.69 -30.78
C LYS A 370 1.24 -5.17 -32.06
N PRO A 371 0.72 -4.27 -32.93
CA PRO A 371 0.16 -4.68 -34.17
C PRO A 371 1.21 -5.40 -35.04
N VAL A 372 0.92 -6.59 -35.47
CA VAL A 372 1.76 -7.34 -36.40
C VAL A 372 1.85 -6.52 -37.67
N LYS A 373 3.04 -6.02 -38.02
CA LYS A 373 3.28 -5.36 -39.30
C LYS A 373 3.25 -6.41 -40.41
N GLU A 374 2.09 -6.64 -40.99
CA GLU A 374 2.02 -7.29 -42.30
C GLU A 374 2.73 -6.41 -43.33
N LYS A 375 3.77 -6.98 -43.93
CA LYS A 375 4.42 -6.39 -45.12
C LYS A 375 3.47 -6.52 -46.30
N SER A 376 2.54 -5.60 -46.49
CA SER A 376 1.79 -5.50 -47.70
C SER A 376 2.64 -4.79 -48.76
N ALA A 377 3.02 -5.53 -49.79
CA ALA A 377 3.57 -4.98 -51.01
C ALA A 377 2.56 -3.99 -51.63
N LYS A 378 3.00 -2.76 -51.89
CA LYS A 378 2.22 -1.75 -52.57
C LYS A 378 2.18 -2.06 -54.05
N GLU A 379 1.08 -2.51 -54.59
CA GLU A 379 0.71 -2.29 -55.99
C GLU A 379 -0.31 -1.14 -56.04
N LYS A 380 -0.03 -0.20 -56.97
CA LYS A 380 -0.92 0.92 -57.28
C LYS A 380 -2.01 0.44 -58.25
N PRO A 381 -3.29 0.75 -58.03
CA PRO A 381 -4.27 0.66 -59.08
C PRO A 381 -4.59 2.04 -59.71
N ALA A 382 -4.76 1.99 -60.99
CA ALA A 382 -5.21 3.06 -61.86
C ALA A 382 -6.73 3.28 -61.75
N ASP A 383 -7.16 4.47 -62.17
CA ASP A 383 -8.52 5.00 -62.22
C ASP A 383 -9.62 4.03 -62.65
N ARG A 384 -10.74 3.97 -61.91
CA ARG A 384 -12.04 3.54 -62.45
C ARG A 384 -13.25 4.11 -61.68
N ILE A 385 -14.23 4.45 -62.49
CA ILE A 385 -15.52 5.12 -62.30
C ILE A 385 -16.47 4.40 -61.34
N GLU A 386 -17.15 5.18 -60.46
CA GLU A 386 -18.12 4.75 -59.43
C GLU A 386 -19.39 4.10 -60.00
N SER A 387 -19.80 2.98 -59.43
CA SER A 387 -21.11 2.39 -59.59
C SER A 387 -21.76 1.98 -58.25
N THR A 388 -23.09 1.88 -58.27
CA THR A 388 -23.98 1.72 -57.12
C THR A 388 -23.76 0.48 -56.20
N ALA A 389 -22.72 -0.30 -56.41
CA ALA A 389 -22.30 -1.40 -55.55
C ALA A 389 -21.53 -0.91 -54.30
N GLU A 390 -20.96 0.30 -54.31
CA GLU A 390 -20.09 0.84 -53.27
C GLU A 390 -20.77 1.18 -51.91
N LYS A 391 -22.12 1.28 -51.86
CA LYS A 391 -22.83 1.54 -50.61
C LYS A 391 -22.89 0.30 -49.69
N LYS A 392 -22.84 -0.91 -50.22
CA LYS A 392 -22.80 -2.15 -49.43
C LYS A 392 -21.38 -2.48 -48.96
N GLU A 393 -20.35 -2.13 -49.77
CA GLU A 393 -18.95 -2.29 -49.36
C GLU A 393 -18.55 -1.30 -48.24
N ARG A 394 -19.06 -0.06 -48.22
CA ARG A 394 -18.79 0.92 -47.18
C ARG A 394 -19.36 0.52 -45.80
N THR A 395 -20.37 -0.32 -45.75
CA THR A 395 -20.91 -0.90 -44.47
C THR A 395 -20.10 -2.10 -44.01
N ALA A 396 -19.57 -2.91 -44.92
CA ALA A 396 -18.62 -3.99 -44.61
C ALA A 396 -17.27 -3.42 -44.17
N ASP A 397 -16.72 -2.43 -44.87
CA ASP A 397 -15.48 -1.72 -44.54
C ASP A 397 -15.55 -0.98 -43.16
N LYS A 398 -16.74 -0.46 -42.78
CA LYS A 398 -16.97 0.12 -41.45
C LYS A 398 -17.02 -0.93 -40.33
N LYS A 399 -17.55 -2.13 -40.61
CA LYS A 399 -17.53 -3.25 -39.69
C LYS A 399 -16.12 -3.85 -39.54
N GLU A 400 -15.38 -3.97 -40.67
CA GLU A 400 -13.98 -4.42 -40.64
C GLU A 400 -13.06 -3.41 -39.93
N LYS A 401 -13.18 -2.11 -40.21
CA LYS A 401 -12.44 -1.05 -39.48
C LYS A 401 -12.84 -0.91 -38.03
N SER A 402 -14.06 -1.32 -37.62
CA SER A 402 -14.45 -1.38 -36.22
C SER A 402 -13.92 -2.63 -35.53
N SER A 403 -13.76 -3.75 -36.22
CA SER A 403 -13.09 -4.95 -35.71
C SER A 403 -11.58 -4.76 -35.59
N GLU A 404 -10.93 -4.16 -36.59
CA GLU A 404 -9.50 -3.78 -36.53
C GLU A 404 -9.19 -2.75 -35.44
N LYS A 405 -10.12 -1.82 -35.13
CA LYS A 405 -9.99 -0.91 -33.97
C LYS A 405 -10.19 -1.63 -32.62
N LYS A 406 -10.98 -2.70 -32.58
CA LYS A 406 -11.16 -3.54 -31.38
C LYS A 406 -9.93 -4.43 -31.13
N GLU A 407 -9.23 -4.90 -32.16
CA GLU A 407 -8.00 -5.67 -32.02
C GLU A 407 -6.80 -4.83 -31.55
N LYS A 408 -6.79 -3.51 -31.80
CA LYS A 408 -5.66 -2.62 -31.47
C LYS A 408 -5.47 -2.31 -29.98
N ASN A 409 -6.35 -2.76 -29.09
CA ASN A 409 -6.32 -2.43 -27.67
C ASN A 409 -6.28 -3.66 -26.74
N ARG A 410 -5.75 -4.78 -27.23
CA ARG A 410 -5.60 -5.97 -26.41
C ARG A 410 -4.42 -5.80 -25.45
N LEU A 411 -4.66 -6.05 -24.16
CA LEU A 411 -3.64 -6.05 -23.12
C LEU A 411 -3.08 -7.45 -22.94
N LEU A 412 -1.77 -7.56 -22.83
CA LEU A 412 -1.06 -8.81 -22.62
C LEU A 412 -0.17 -8.72 -21.39
N LEU A 413 -0.08 -9.82 -20.67
CA LEU A 413 0.94 -9.96 -19.63
C LEU A 413 2.33 -10.03 -20.27
N THR A 414 3.28 -9.32 -19.70
CA THR A 414 4.71 -9.49 -20.00
C THR A 414 5.21 -10.84 -19.47
N GLU A 415 6.46 -11.21 -19.72
CA GLU A 415 7.04 -12.41 -19.13
C GLU A 415 7.07 -12.35 -17.60
N GLU A 416 7.46 -11.20 -17.07
CA GLU A 416 7.46 -10.92 -15.63
C GLU A 416 6.03 -10.91 -15.06
N GLY A 417 5.10 -10.27 -15.76
CA GLY A 417 3.67 -10.30 -15.39
C GLY A 417 3.10 -11.72 -15.35
N ARG A 418 3.48 -12.61 -16.29
CA ARG A 418 3.06 -14.02 -16.28
C ARG A 418 3.63 -14.81 -15.09
N LYS A 419 4.90 -14.59 -14.78
CA LYS A 419 5.53 -15.21 -13.61
C LYS A 419 4.81 -14.80 -12.33
N LEU A 420 4.62 -13.50 -12.15
CA LEU A 420 4.01 -12.94 -10.95
C LEU A 420 2.53 -13.34 -10.82
N SER A 421 1.76 -13.29 -11.89
CA SER A 421 0.36 -13.76 -11.87
C SER A 421 0.27 -15.25 -11.53
N GLY A 422 1.25 -16.08 -11.96
CA GLY A 422 1.34 -17.49 -11.58
C GLY A 422 1.57 -17.68 -10.07
N GLU A 423 2.33 -16.81 -9.43
CA GLU A 423 2.52 -16.82 -7.96
C GLU A 423 1.24 -16.39 -7.24
N LEU A 424 0.58 -15.33 -7.71
CA LEU A 424 -0.68 -14.85 -7.14
C LEU A 424 -1.82 -15.87 -7.27
N LEU A 425 -1.91 -16.59 -8.38
CA LEU A 425 -2.91 -17.63 -8.60
C LEU A 425 -2.72 -18.86 -7.70
N ARG A 426 -1.55 -19.05 -7.09
CA ARG A 426 -1.35 -20.10 -6.08
C ARG A 426 -2.18 -19.84 -4.83
N VAL A 427 -2.40 -18.59 -4.48
CA VAL A 427 -3.24 -18.21 -3.33
C VAL A 427 -4.63 -18.82 -3.44
N GLU A 428 -5.24 -18.80 -4.62
CA GLU A 428 -6.55 -19.42 -4.85
C GLU A 428 -6.50 -20.95 -4.64
N LYS A 429 -5.45 -21.59 -5.14
CA LYS A 429 -5.28 -23.04 -4.99
C LYS A 429 -5.02 -23.46 -3.54
N ASP A 430 -4.17 -22.72 -2.85
CA ASP A 430 -3.81 -23.00 -1.47
C ASP A 430 -5.04 -22.79 -0.56
N LEU A 431 -5.79 -21.71 -0.77
CA LEU A 431 -7.03 -21.46 -0.05
C LEU A 431 -8.08 -22.53 -0.34
N TYR A 432 -8.23 -22.92 -1.60
CA TYR A 432 -9.15 -23.99 -2.00
C TYR A 432 -8.77 -25.32 -1.32
N SER A 433 -7.48 -25.65 -1.30
CA SER A 433 -6.97 -26.86 -0.63
C SER A 433 -7.32 -26.89 0.86
N VAL A 434 -7.13 -25.76 1.56
CA VAL A 434 -7.49 -25.64 2.98
C VAL A 434 -9.01 -25.76 3.18
N CYS A 435 -9.80 -25.14 2.31
CA CYS A 435 -11.27 -25.22 2.39
C CYS A 435 -11.82 -26.62 2.09
N MET A 436 -11.05 -27.44 1.37
CA MET A 436 -11.41 -28.83 1.03
C MET A 436 -10.90 -29.86 2.05
N GLU A 437 -10.23 -29.43 3.10
CA GLU A 437 -9.73 -30.32 4.14
C GLU A 437 -10.89 -31.10 4.81
N GLY A 438 -10.80 -32.42 4.81
CA GLY A 438 -11.83 -33.28 5.36
C GLY A 438 -13.00 -33.64 4.40
N ILE A 439 -12.98 -33.11 3.15
CA ILE A 439 -13.95 -33.46 2.09
C ILE A 439 -13.34 -34.54 1.18
N SER A 440 -14.02 -35.66 1.01
CA SER A 440 -13.54 -36.75 0.15
C SER A 440 -13.53 -36.40 -1.33
N ASP A 441 -12.68 -37.05 -2.12
CA ASP A 441 -12.58 -36.81 -3.58
C ASP A 441 -13.92 -36.98 -4.32
N GLU A 442 -14.79 -37.84 -3.81
CA GLU A 442 -16.11 -38.08 -4.38
C GLU A 442 -17.07 -36.94 -4.13
N GLU A 443 -17.05 -36.38 -2.91
CA GLU A 443 -17.81 -35.19 -2.53
C GLU A 443 -17.30 -33.95 -3.27
N GLN A 444 -15.98 -33.80 -3.45
CA GLN A 444 -15.39 -32.71 -4.23
C GLN A 444 -15.85 -32.74 -5.68
N LYS A 445 -15.82 -33.90 -6.34
CA LYS A 445 -16.33 -34.08 -7.71
C LYS A 445 -17.82 -33.77 -7.83
N GLN A 446 -18.60 -34.16 -6.84
CA GLN A 446 -20.03 -33.89 -6.82
C GLN A 446 -20.31 -32.40 -6.65
N MET A 447 -19.55 -31.73 -5.80
CA MET A 447 -19.60 -30.26 -5.60
C MET A 447 -19.22 -29.51 -6.88
N GLU A 448 -18.12 -29.87 -7.55
CA GLU A 448 -17.71 -29.28 -8.82
C GLU A 448 -18.80 -29.40 -9.89
N LYS A 449 -19.44 -30.57 -9.98
CA LYS A 449 -20.56 -30.78 -10.91
C LYS A 449 -21.77 -29.89 -10.61
N LEU A 450 -22.08 -29.69 -9.31
CA LEU A 450 -23.17 -28.82 -8.90
C LEU A 450 -22.85 -27.34 -9.14
N MET A 451 -21.63 -26.92 -8.83
CA MET A 451 -21.14 -25.55 -9.10
C MET A 451 -21.14 -25.25 -10.60
N GLY A 452 -20.73 -26.18 -11.45
CA GLY A 452 -20.83 -26.06 -12.91
C GLY A 452 -22.26 -25.80 -13.38
N LYS A 453 -23.25 -26.54 -12.85
CA LYS A 453 -24.67 -26.30 -13.18
C LYS A 453 -25.16 -24.93 -12.69
N ILE A 454 -24.73 -24.50 -11.51
CA ILE A 454 -25.08 -23.18 -10.98
C ILE A 454 -24.51 -22.09 -11.91
N GLN A 455 -23.25 -22.20 -12.34
CA GLN A 455 -22.63 -21.26 -13.27
C GLN A 455 -23.35 -21.22 -14.63
N GLU A 456 -23.71 -22.39 -15.18
CA GLU A 456 -24.51 -22.45 -16.41
C GLU A 456 -25.86 -21.75 -16.28
N ASN A 457 -26.54 -21.94 -15.15
CA ASN A 457 -27.81 -21.26 -14.89
C ASN A 457 -27.64 -19.74 -14.73
N MET A 458 -26.58 -19.29 -14.05
CA MET A 458 -26.25 -17.86 -13.94
C MET A 458 -25.97 -17.26 -15.31
N ILE A 459 -25.18 -17.93 -16.15
CA ILE A 459 -24.88 -17.46 -17.51
C ILE A 459 -26.17 -17.36 -18.34
N ARG A 460 -27.05 -18.36 -18.29
CA ARG A 460 -28.35 -18.33 -18.97
C ARG A 460 -29.24 -17.17 -18.51
N PHE A 461 -29.23 -16.86 -17.21
CA PHE A 461 -29.97 -15.73 -16.67
C PHE A 461 -29.42 -14.42 -17.18
N MET A 462 -28.09 -14.22 -17.12
CA MET A 462 -27.41 -13.01 -17.59
C MET A 462 -27.59 -12.78 -19.10
N VAL A 463 -27.58 -13.84 -19.91
CA VAL A 463 -27.77 -13.72 -21.38
C VAL A 463 -29.21 -13.40 -21.74
N LYS A 464 -30.21 -13.81 -20.92
CA LYS A 464 -31.61 -13.48 -21.16
C LYS A 464 -31.99 -12.04 -20.85
N GLU A 465 -31.23 -11.35 -20.03
CA GLU A 465 -31.51 -9.96 -19.62
C GLU A 465 -30.84 -8.89 -20.53
N VAL A 466 -30.06 -9.30 -21.52
CA VAL A 466 -29.56 -8.36 -22.56
C VAL A 466 -30.63 -8.30 -23.66
N PRO A 467 -31.43 -7.23 -23.78
CA PRO A 467 -32.29 -7.05 -24.92
C PRO A 467 -31.43 -7.02 -26.18
N GLU A 468 -31.72 -7.84 -27.17
CA GLU A 468 -31.22 -7.63 -28.52
C GLU A 468 -31.73 -6.23 -28.93
N ASP A 469 -30.84 -5.30 -29.21
CA ASP A 469 -31.14 -4.01 -29.77
C ASP A 469 -32.01 -4.24 -31.02
N GLU A 470 -33.30 -3.99 -30.93
CA GLU A 470 -34.18 -3.93 -32.09
C GLU A 470 -33.71 -2.78 -32.99
N PRO A 471 -33.50 -3.02 -34.29
CA PRO A 471 -33.15 -1.96 -35.21
C PRO A 471 -34.37 -1.09 -35.53
N GLY A 472 -34.34 0.15 -35.06
CA GLY A 472 -34.99 1.28 -35.71
C GLY A 472 -36.51 1.35 -35.63
N LEU A 473 -37.02 2.10 -34.67
CA LEU A 473 -38.31 2.82 -34.87
C LEU A 473 -37.97 4.26 -35.23
N GLU A 474 -38.26 4.55 -36.48
CA GLU A 474 -38.30 5.89 -37.08
C GLU A 474 -39.27 6.78 -36.30
N THR A 475 -38.82 7.98 -36.05
CA THR A 475 -39.64 9.07 -35.51
C THR A 475 -40.67 9.47 -36.58
N GLU A 476 -41.95 9.30 -36.28
CA GLU A 476 -43.01 10.07 -36.95
C GLU A 476 -43.44 11.23 -36.06
N GLU A 477 -43.45 12.37 -36.70
CA GLU A 477 -43.78 13.68 -36.15
C GLU A 477 -45.28 13.86 -35.90
N ALA A 478 -45.53 14.68 -34.93
CA ALA A 478 -46.51 15.72 -34.87
C ALA A 478 -48.02 15.40 -34.99
N GLY A 479 -48.74 15.91 -34.03
CA GLY A 479 -50.14 16.28 -34.28
C GLY A 479 -50.99 16.50 -33.03
N GLU A 480 -50.96 17.69 -32.55
CA GLU A 480 -52.06 18.52 -32.03
C GLU A 480 -53.29 17.89 -31.31
N ARG A 481 -53.56 18.53 -30.19
CA ARG A 481 -54.86 19.08 -29.68
C ARG A 481 -55.58 18.38 -28.53
N LYS A 482 -55.66 19.21 -27.49
CA LYS A 482 -56.86 19.59 -26.70
C LYS A 482 -57.74 18.47 -26.12
N GLN A 483 -57.78 18.33 -24.85
CA GLN A 483 -58.73 18.95 -23.91
C GLN A 483 -58.26 18.74 -22.47
#